data_de9fbe941bd696ae0a995c5e813dffb1
#
_entry.id   de9fbe941bd696ae0a995c5e813dffb1
#
_cell.length_a   1.000
_cell.length_b   1.000
_cell.length_c   1.000
_cell.angle_alpha   90.00
_cell.angle_beta   90.00
_cell.angle_gamma   90.00
#
_symmetry.space_group_name_H-M   'P 1'
#
loop_
_entity.id
_entity.type
_entity.pdbx_description
1 polymer ?
#
loop_
_entity_poly.entity_id
_entity_poly.type
_entity_poly.pdbx_seq_one_letter_code
_entity_poly.pdbx_strand_id
1 'polypeptide(L)'
;LLLLVFGVESKSQDKIKVSGTVTFSKNVPLNKVKVLAFNSGEFTYTDSLGRFNLNSFKKDVLIISASGFGKRNVKVGKQDTYFINLDYKNNPTNFKDAVSNGHISENALQQAINSGQQKKGKDYSTYSSIYELISSEIYDVRVSGSIVYNKKILSLNSNPQVLYVVDGKVVADIAFVA
;
A
#
# COMPACT_ATOMS: atom_id res chain seq x y z
N LEU A 1 1.79 -42.02 54.41
CA LEU A 1 2.26 -41.27 53.27
C LEU A 1 1.06 -40.79 52.46
N LEU A 2 0.66 -39.52 52.60
CA LEU A 2 -0.48 -38.92 51.91
C LEU A 2 0.01 -38.35 50.59
N LEU A 3 -0.39 -38.95 49.46
CA LEU A 3 -0.05 -38.48 48.12
C LEU A 3 -1.10 -37.43 47.68
N LEU A 4 -0.75 -36.15 47.72
CA LEU A 4 -1.56 -35.05 47.15
C LEU A 4 -1.40 -35.03 45.64
N VAL A 5 -2.41 -35.48 44.90
CA VAL A 5 -2.50 -35.34 43.45
C VAL A 5 -3.08 -33.98 43.16
N PHE A 6 -2.25 -33.01 42.71
CA PHE A 6 -2.73 -31.78 42.16
C PHE A 6 -3.26 -32.04 40.75
N GLY A 7 -4.58 -32.07 40.62
CA GLY A 7 -5.22 -32.05 39.31
C GLY A 7 -4.96 -30.71 38.62
N VAL A 8 -4.20 -30.71 37.54
CA VAL A 8 -4.07 -29.55 36.66
C VAL A 8 -5.35 -29.47 35.83
N GLU A 9 -6.28 -28.59 36.22
CA GLU A 9 -7.43 -28.27 35.36
C GLU A 9 -6.94 -27.57 34.11
N SER A 10 -6.89 -28.28 32.99
CA SER A 10 -6.65 -27.71 31.66
C SER A 10 -7.89 -26.93 31.27
N LYS A 11 -7.85 -25.61 31.43
CA LYS A 11 -8.88 -24.70 30.97
C LYS A 11 -8.87 -24.73 29.44
N SER A 12 -9.80 -25.49 28.83
CA SER A 12 -10.04 -25.44 27.39
C SER A 12 -10.43 -24.02 27.01
N GLN A 13 -9.63 -23.38 26.17
CA GLN A 13 -9.98 -22.06 25.65
C GLN A 13 -11.07 -22.21 24.58
N ASP A 14 -12.18 -21.51 24.73
CA ASP A 14 -13.27 -21.49 23.74
C ASP A 14 -12.78 -20.93 22.40
N LYS A 15 -12.95 -21.71 21.34
CA LYS A 15 -12.72 -21.27 19.98
C LYS A 15 -13.87 -20.42 19.50
N ILE A 16 -13.55 -19.34 18.80
CA ILE A 16 -14.49 -18.45 18.13
C ILE A 16 -14.28 -18.55 16.62
N LYS A 17 -15.34 -18.35 15.85
CA LYS A 17 -15.27 -18.28 14.39
C LYS A 17 -14.79 -16.90 13.98
N VAL A 18 -13.73 -16.83 13.16
CA VAL A 18 -13.14 -15.60 12.61
C VAL A 18 -13.24 -15.66 11.10
N SER A 19 -13.71 -14.58 10.50
CA SER A 19 -13.82 -14.42 9.05
C SER A 19 -13.13 -13.15 8.57
N GLY A 20 -12.87 -13.06 7.28
CA GLY A 20 -12.34 -11.81 6.73
C GLY A 20 -12.01 -11.91 5.26
N THR A 21 -11.42 -10.81 4.76
CA THR A 21 -10.98 -10.69 3.38
C THR A 21 -9.56 -10.17 3.35
N VAL A 22 -8.72 -10.79 2.50
CA VAL A 22 -7.36 -10.36 2.25
C VAL A 22 -7.27 -9.72 0.87
N THR A 23 -6.76 -8.51 0.82
CA THR A 23 -6.65 -7.72 -0.40
C THR A 23 -5.24 -7.16 -0.59
N PHE A 24 -4.97 -6.69 -1.80
CA PHE A 24 -3.85 -5.83 -2.16
C PHE A 24 -4.40 -4.53 -2.75
N SER A 25 -3.68 -3.43 -2.59
CA SER A 25 -4.09 -2.11 -3.13
C SER A 25 -5.55 -1.74 -2.82
N LYS A 26 -5.99 -2.04 -1.57
CA LYS A 26 -7.33 -1.80 -0.99
C LYS A 26 -8.47 -2.70 -1.52
N ASN A 27 -8.55 -2.96 -2.82
CA ASN A 27 -9.72 -3.60 -3.44
C ASN A 27 -9.41 -4.86 -4.25
N VAL A 28 -8.15 -5.18 -4.52
CA VAL A 28 -7.80 -6.35 -5.32
C VAL A 28 -7.70 -7.57 -4.42
N PRO A 29 -8.59 -8.58 -4.55
CA PRO A 29 -8.59 -9.75 -3.70
C PRO A 29 -7.36 -10.64 -3.97
N LEU A 30 -6.83 -11.23 -2.91
CA LEU A 30 -5.73 -12.18 -3.01
C LEU A 30 -6.22 -13.60 -2.73
N ASN A 31 -6.01 -14.48 -3.70
CA ASN A 31 -6.36 -15.90 -3.63
C ASN A 31 -5.24 -16.72 -2.98
N LYS A 32 -5.58 -17.87 -2.38
CA LYS A 32 -4.62 -18.83 -1.79
C LYS A 32 -3.66 -18.22 -0.76
N VAL A 33 -4.04 -17.13 -0.11
CA VAL A 33 -3.28 -16.55 1.00
C VAL A 33 -3.43 -17.42 2.22
N LYS A 34 -2.33 -17.82 2.84
CA LYS A 34 -2.37 -18.57 4.10
C LYS A 34 -2.70 -17.65 5.25
N VAL A 35 -3.75 -18.01 6.00
CA VAL A 35 -4.16 -17.37 7.25
C VAL A 35 -4.01 -18.39 8.37
N LEU A 36 -3.08 -18.17 9.29
CA LEU A 36 -2.78 -19.03 10.41
C LEU A 36 -3.15 -18.34 11.72
N ALA A 37 -3.97 -18.95 12.54
CA ALA A 37 -4.19 -18.54 13.93
C ALA A 37 -3.10 -19.18 14.81
N PHE A 38 -2.17 -18.37 15.28
CA PHE A 38 -0.89 -18.79 15.85
C PHE A 38 -1.03 -19.69 17.09
N ASN A 39 -1.86 -19.27 18.04
CA ASN A 39 -2.01 -20.01 19.31
C ASN A 39 -2.92 -21.24 19.17
N SER A 40 -3.95 -21.15 18.32
CA SER A 40 -4.85 -22.29 18.09
C SER A 40 -4.28 -23.32 17.10
N GLY A 41 -3.27 -22.93 16.29
CA GLY A 41 -2.67 -23.78 15.26
C GLY A 41 -3.56 -23.99 14.03
N GLU A 42 -4.78 -23.45 14.02
CA GLU A 42 -5.70 -23.55 12.91
C GLU A 42 -5.27 -22.68 11.73
N PHE A 43 -5.43 -23.16 10.51
CA PHE A 43 -5.14 -22.36 9.33
C PHE A 43 -6.14 -22.62 8.21
N THR A 44 -6.20 -21.68 7.28
CA THR A 44 -7.00 -21.76 6.08
C THR A 44 -6.32 -21.00 4.94
N TYR A 45 -6.86 -21.12 3.74
CA TYR A 45 -6.46 -20.32 2.58
C TYR A 45 -7.63 -19.48 2.11
N THR A 46 -7.33 -18.28 1.57
CA THR A 46 -8.35 -17.44 0.96
C THR A 46 -8.87 -18.04 -0.35
N ASP A 47 -10.14 -17.77 -0.64
CA ASP A 47 -10.78 -18.07 -1.92
C ASP A 47 -10.43 -17.04 -3.01
N SER A 48 -11.00 -17.18 -4.21
CA SER A 48 -10.80 -16.25 -5.35
C SER A 48 -11.27 -14.83 -5.10
N LEU A 49 -12.13 -14.61 -4.11
CA LEU A 49 -12.59 -13.30 -3.65
C LEU A 49 -11.80 -12.80 -2.42
N GLY A 50 -10.69 -13.48 -2.09
CA GLY A 50 -9.85 -13.16 -0.95
C GLY A 50 -10.46 -13.48 0.41
N ARG A 51 -11.60 -14.18 0.47
CA ARG A 51 -12.32 -14.49 1.72
C ARG A 51 -11.74 -15.68 2.44
N PHE A 52 -11.76 -15.63 3.76
CA PHE A 52 -11.35 -16.74 4.62
C PHE A 52 -12.29 -16.92 5.81
N ASN A 53 -12.31 -18.12 6.34
CA ASN A 53 -12.94 -18.50 7.60
C ASN A 53 -12.06 -19.50 8.33
N LEU A 54 -11.86 -19.32 9.63
CA LEU A 54 -11.19 -20.29 10.50
C LEU A 54 -11.69 -20.16 11.94
N ASN A 55 -11.40 -21.18 12.75
CA ASN A 55 -11.59 -21.10 14.19
C ASN A 55 -10.30 -20.60 14.85
N SER A 56 -10.44 -19.78 15.87
CA SER A 56 -9.32 -19.18 16.59
C SER A 56 -9.67 -19.02 18.07
N PHE A 57 -8.69 -18.84 18.92
CA PHE A 57 -8.95 -18.43 20.29
C PHE A 57 -9.19 -16.92 20.39
N LYS A 58 -9.92 -16.49 21.43
CA LYS A 58 -9.97 -15.06 21.78
C LYS A 58 -8.55 -14.58 22.12
N LYS A 59 -8.19 -13.39 21.57
CA LYS A 59 -6.86 -12.77 21.73
C LYS A 59 -5.72 -13.50 21.00
N ASP A 60 -6.01 -14.40 20.08
CA ASP A 60 -5.02 -15.03 19.19
C ASP A 60 -4.38 -14.01 18.25
N VAL A 61 -3.38 -14.45 17.50
CA VAL A 61 -2.75 -13.65 16.44
C VAL A 61 -2.91 -14.37 15.12
N LEU A 62 -3.59 -13.73 14.18
CA LEU A 62 -3.63 -14.20 12.79
C LEU A 62 -2.33 -13.80 12.11
N ILE A 63 -1.67 -14.77 11.50
CA ILE A 63 -0.49 -14.58 10.67
C ILE A 63 -0.90 -14.79 9.22
N ILE A 64 -0.82 -13.72 8.43
CA ILE A 64 -1.24 -13.70 7.04
C ILE A 64 0.01 -13.66 6.17
N SER A 65 0.13 -14.62 5.24
CA SER A 65 1.29 -14.75 4.36
C SER A 65 0.92 -15.20 2.96
N ALA A 66 1.54 -14.56 1.97
CA ALA A 66 1.46 -14.88 0.55
C ALA A 66 2.81 -14.61 -0.11
N SER A 67 3.25 -15.49 -1.01
CA SER A 67 4.50 -15.31 -1.75
C SER A 67 4.46 -14.03 -2.58
N GLY A 68 5.52 -13.24 -2.56
CA GLY A 68 5.59 -11.94 -3.23
C GLY A 68 4.97 -10.77 -2.45
N PHE A 69 4.33 -11.03 -1.32
CA PHE A 69 3.72 -10.00 -0.45
C PHE A 69 4.36 -9.95 0.93
N GLY A 70 4.25 -8.80 1.59
CA GLY A 70 4.68 -8.64 2.97
C GLY A 70 3.79 -9.44 3.93
N LYS A 71 4.41 -10.16 4.87
CA LYS A 71 3.71 -10.86 5.95
C LYS A 71 3.05 -9.86 6.89
N ARG A 72 1.82 -10.17 7.37
CA ARG A 72 1.09 -9.32 8.30
C ARG A 72 0.56 -10.12 9.49
N ASN A 73 0.65 -9.52 10.67
CA ASN A 73 0.11 -10.08 11.90
C ASN A 73 -1.06 -9.22 12.37
N VAL A 74 -2.18 -9.86 12.73
CA VAL A 74 -3.41 -9.19 13.16
C VAL A 74 -3.90 -9.83 14.46
N LYS A 75 -4.09 -9.05 15.53
CA LYS A 75 -4.63 -9.55 16.79
C LYS A 75 -6.13 -9.82 16.65
N VAL A 76 -6.57 -10.97 17.11
CA VAL A 76 -7.99 -11.31 17.23
C VAL A 76 -8.58 -10.51 18.40
N GLY A 77 -9.51 -9.62 18.09
CA GLY A 77 -10.18 -8.74 19.05
C GLY A 77 -11.62 -9.13 19.32
N LYS A 78 -12.46 -8.13 19.50
CA LYS A 78 -13.92 -8.33 19.72
C LYS A 78 -14.71 -8.51 18.42
N GLN A 79 -14.11 -8.13 17.28
CA GLN A 79 -14.75 -8.23 15.96
C GLN A 79 -14.58 -9.64 15.40
N ASP A 80 -15.56 -10.11 14.67
CA ASP A 80 -15.56 -11.44 14.03
C ASP A 80 -15.14 -11.38 12.55
N THR A 81 -15.07 -10.16 11.98
CA THR A 81 -14.72 -9.94 10.57
C THR A 81 -13.53 -9.00 10.43
N TYR A 82 -12.56 -9.38 9.58
CA TYR A 82 -11.30 -8.68 9.37
C TYR A 82 -11.10 -8.31 7.91
N PHE A 83 -10.71 -7.06 7.66
CA PHE A 83 -10.28 -6.59 6.35
C PHE A 83 -8.76 -6.36 6.40
N ILE A 84 -8.02 -7.15 5.65
CA ILE A 84 -6.57 -7.21 5.73
C ILE A 84 -5.99 -6.86 4.36
N ASN A 85 -5.24 -5.76 4.31
CA ASN A 85 -4.51 -5.39 3.10
C ASN A 85 -3.04 -5.77 3.26
N LEU A 86 -2.49 -6.54 2.31
CA LEU A 86 -1.06 -6.90 2.29
C LEU A 86 -0.26 -5.87 1.52
N ASP A 87 0.94 -5.61 2.01
CA ASP A 87 1.90 -4.72 1.35
C ASP A 87 2.63 -5.47 0.24
N TYR A 88 2.90 -4.76 -0.86
CA TYR A 88 3.63 -5.29 -1.99
C TYR A 88 4.83 -4.39 -2.32
N LYS A 89 6.00 -4.98 -2.46
CA LYS A 89 7.20 -4.28 -2.96
C LYS A 89 7.39 -4.65 -4.41
N ASN A 90 7.25 -3.67 -5.31
CA ASN A 90 7.40 -3.88 -6.74
C ASN A 90 8.84 -4.23 -7.12
N ASN A 91 9.08 -5.51 -7.41
CA ASN A 91 10.30 -6.03 -7.98
C ASN A 91 10.02 -7.33 -8.76
N PRO A 92 10.92 -7.74 -9.69
CA PRO A 92 10.68 -8.91 -10.56
C PRO A 92 10.45 -10.22 -9.79
N THR A 93 11.15 -10.46 -8.68
CA THR A 93 11.00 -11.67 -7.87
C THR A 93 9.62 -11.74 -7.23
N ASN A 94 9.20 -10.68 -6.55
CA ASN A 94 7.88 -10.61 -5.92
C ASN A 94 6.76 -10.72 -6.95
N PHE A 95 6.93 -10.11 -8.13
CA PHE A 95 5.97 -10.21 -9.22
C PHE A 95 5.80 -11.67 -9.67
N LYS A 96 6.90 -12.34 -9.97
CA LYS A 96 6.90 -13.75 -10.34
C LYS A 96 6.29 -14.63 -9.26
N ASP A 97 6.67 -14.42 -8.00
CA ASP A 97 6.18 -15.23 -6.87
C ASP A 97 4.67 -15.04 -6.66
N ALA A 98 4.17 -13.82 -6.72
CA ALA A 98 2.74 -13.53 -6.55
C ALA A 98 1.89 -14.21 -7.64
N VAL A 99 2.34 -14.17 -8.89
CA VAL A 99 1.62 -14.74 -10.04
C VAL A 99 1.75 -16.26 -10.08
N SER A 100 2.97 -16.81 -9.96
CA SER A 100 3.21 -18.24 -10.07
C SER A 100 2.57 -19.06 -8.96
N ASN A 101 2.42 -18.49 -7.75
CA ASN A 101 1.69 -19.11 -6.64
C ASN A 101 0.16 -18.93 -6.74
N GLY A 102 -0.33 -18.23 -7.78
CA GLY A 102 -1.76 -18.04 -8.04
C GLY A 102 -2.45 -17.14 -7.02
N HIS A 103 -1.71 -16.23 -6.37
CA HIS A 103 -2.30 -15.28 -5.45
C HIS A 103 -3.08 -14.19 -6.17
N ILE A 104 -2.63 -13.82 -7.37
CA ILE A 104 -3.23 -12.79 -8.23
C ILE A 104 -2.87 -13.09 -9.69
N SER A 105 -3.71 -12.71 -10.64
CA SER A 105 -3.36 -12.79 -12.06
C SER A 105 -2.37 -11.70 -12.44
N GLU A 106 -1.54 -11.97 -13.46
CA GLU A 106 -0.55 -11.03 -13.97
C GLU A 106 -1.17 -9.68 -14.35
N ASN A 107 -2.27 -9.70 -15.13
CA ASN A 107 -2.98 -8.49 -15.54
C ASN A 107 -3.51 -7.68 -14.35
N ALA A 108 -4.10 -8.35 -13.36
CA ALA A 108 -4.63 -7.67 -12.17
C ALA A 108 -3.51 -7.05 -11.32
N LEU A 109 -2.38 -7.75 -11.17
CA LEU A 109 -1.23 -7.22 -10.46
C LEU A 109 -0.63 -6.00 -11.17
N GLN A 110 -0.44 -6.08 -12.48
CA GLN A 110 0.11 -4.98 -13.28
C GLN A 110 -0.81 -3.75 -13.25
N GLN A 111 -2.13 -3.94 -13.39
CA GLN A 111 -3.11 -2.85 -13.28
C GLN A 111 -3.09 -2.20 -11.89
N ALA A 112 -3.02 -3.01 -10.83
CA ALA A 112 -2.97 -2.50 -9.46
C ALA A 112 -1.67 -1.73 -9.16
N ILE A 113 -0.53 -2.19 -9.69
CA ILE A 113 0.76 -1.48 -9.59
C ILE A 113 0.66 -0.14 -10.32
N ASN A 114 0.18 -0.13 -11.56
CA ASN A 114 0.06 1.09 -12.36
C ASN A 114 -0.91 2.09 -11.72
N SER A 115 -2.04 1.62 -11.20
CA SER A 115 -3.02 2.44 -10.48
C SER A 115 -2.47 2.98 -9.14
N GLY A 116 -1.62 2.21 -8.47
CA GLY A 116 -0.95 2.61 -7.23
C GLY A 116 0.25 3.54 -7.48
N GLN A 117 0.88 3.46 -8.65
CA GLN A 117 1.94 4.35 -9.12
C GLN A 117 1.39 5.66 -9.71
N GLN A 118 0.14 5.70 -10.13
CA GLN A 118 -0.60 6.95 -10.13
C GLN A 118 -0.67 7.39 -8.65
N LYS A 119 0.44 7.99 -8.14
CA LYS A 119 0.34 8.90 -7.02
C LYS A 119 -0.97 9.63 -7.25
N LYS A 120 -1.81 9.82 -6.23
CA LYS A 120 -2.72 10.95 -6.21
C LYS A 120 -1.84 12.15 -6.57
N GLY A 121 -1.70 12.41 -7.86
CA GLY A 121 -1.13 13.65 -8.36
C GLY A 121 -1.98 14.67 -7.64
N LYS A 122 -1.36 15.59 -6.93
CA LYS A 122 -2.08 16.75 -6.43
C LYS A 122 -2.95 17.20 -7.59
N ASP A 123 -4.24 17.37 -7.35
CA ASP A 123 -5.14 17.81 -8.42
C ASP A 123 -4.73 19.23 -8.80
N TYR A 124 -4.06 19.33 -9.92
CA TYR A 124 -3.58 20.59 -10.46
C TYR A 124 -4.62 21.31 -11.32
N SER A 125 -5.78 20.69 -11.58
CA SER A 125 -6.88 21.29 -12.36
C SER A 125 -7.51 22.51 -11.68
N THR A 126 -7.23 22.70 -10.39
CA THR A 126 -7.68 23.87 -9.62
C THR A 126 -6.91 25.16 -9.92
N TYR A 127 -5.74 25.06 -10.58
CA TYR A 127 -4.95 26.22 -10.95
C TYR A 127 -5.38 26.74 -12.32
N SER A 128 -5.56 28.08 -12.43
CA SER A 128 -6.00 28.71 -13.69
C SER A 128 -4.89 28.79 -14.73
N SER A 129 -3.64 28.59 -14.34
CA SER A 129 -2.48 28.57 -15.23
C SER A 129 -1.29 27.81 -14.65
N ILE A 130 -0.37 27.40 -15.53
CA ILE A 130 0.90 26.76 -15.13
C ILE A 130 1.74 27.72 -14.27
N TYR A 131 1.66 29.01 -14.47
CA TYR A 131 2.39 30.02 -13.71
C TYR A 131 1.86 30.15 -12.27
N GLU A 132 0.53 30.07 -12.08
CA GLU A 132 -0.09 30.05 -10.77
C GLU A 132 0.34 28.78 -10.01
N LEU A 133 0.33 27.63 -10.67
CA LEU A 133 0.80 26.37 -10.11
C LEU A 133 2.26 26.48 -9.66
N ILE A 134 3.15 26.98 -10.52
CA ILE A 134 4.58 27.15 -10.20
C ILE A 134 4.76 28.07 -8.99
N SER A 135 4.06 29.19 -8.94
CA SER A 135 4.19 30.15 -7.84
C SER A 135 3.70 29.62 -6.50
N SER A 136 2.70 28.73 -6.53
CA SER A 136 2.10 28.12 -5.34
C SER A 136 2.87 26.93 -4.82
N GLU A 137 3.48 26.13 -5.72
CA GLU A 137 4.09 24.85 -5.38
C GLU A 137 5.61 24.91 -5.21
N ILE A 138 6.28 25.90 -5.77
CA ILE A 138 7.75 25.98 -5.77
C ILE A 138 8.20 27.21 -4.98
N TYR A 139 8.72 26.99 -3.77
CA TYR A 139 9.12 28.08 -2.86
C TYR A 139 10.34 28.88 -3.31
N ASP A 140 11.26 28.26 -4.06
CA ASP A 140 12.53 28.88 -4.47
C ASP A 140 12.40 29.73 -5.74
N VAL A 141 11.19 29.89 -6.28
CA VAL A 141 10.94 30.71 -7.47
C VAL A 141 9.93 31.81 -7.22
N ARG A 142 9.97 32.86 -8.04
CA ARG A 142 8.92 33.86 -8.17
C ARG A 142 8.48 33.96 -9.62
N VAL A 143 7.22 34.21 -9.84
CA VAL A 143 6.65 34.45 -11.16
C VAL A 143 6.35 35.92 -11.32
N SER A 144 6.69 36.47 -12.49
CA SER A 144 6.36 37.84 -12.89
C SER A 144 5.92 37.82 -14.34
N GLY A 145 4.61 38.01 -14.60
CA GLY A 145 4.01 37.75 -15.91
C GLY A 145 4.18 36.28 -16.32
N SER A 146 4.74 36.06 -17.50
CA SER A 146 5.05 34.70 -18.03
C SER A 146 6.50 34.29 -17.79
N ILE A 147 7.22 34.94 -16.89
CA ILE A 147 8.63 34.63 -16.61
C ILE A 147 8.77 34.12 -15.17
N VAL A 148 9.48 33.01 -15.02
CA VAL A 148 9.83 32.43 -13.71
C VAL A 148 11.28 32.74 -13.38
N TYR A 149 11.50 33.24 -12.19
CA TYR A 149 12.82 33.62 -11.68
C TYR A 149 13.19 32.77 -10.48
N ASN A 150 14.47 32.40 -10.36
CA ASN A 150 15.02 31.83 -9.16
C ASN A 150 15.16 32.93 -8.08
N LYS A 151 14.66 32.70 -6.85
CA LYS A 151 14.81 33.63 -5.72
C LYS A 151 16.25 33.69 -5.18
N LYS A 152 17.04 32.64 -5.38
CA LYS A 152 18.44 32.60 -4.96
C LYS A 152 19.30 33.28 -6.03
N ILE A 153 19.68 34.53 -5.81
CA ILE A 153 20.67 35.23 -6.66
C ILE A 153 22.05 34.73 -6.23
N LEU A 154 22.69 33.95 -7.10
CA LEU A 154 24.00 33.37 -6.83
C LEU A 154 25.15 34.33 -7.20
N SER A 155 24.92 35.36 -8.05
CA SER A 155 25.92 36.34 -8.50
C SER A 155 25.22 37.59 -9.05
N LEU A 156 25.90 38.75 -8.97
CA LEU A 156 25.42 40.01 -9.53
C LEU A 156 25.27 39.99 -11.07
N ASN A 157 25.96 39.08 -11.75
CA ASN A 157 25.91 38.91 -13.20
C ASN A 157 25.11 37.70 -13.67
N SER A 158 24.41 36.99 -12.76
CA SER A 158 23.61 35.84 -13.14
C SER A 158 22.24 36.27 -13.66
N ASN A 159 21.78 35.63 -14.75
CA ASN A 159 20.38 35.75 -15.17
C ASN A 159 19.54 34.87 -14.23
N PRO A 160 18.67 35.44 -13.41
CA PRO A 160 17.83 34.65 -12.47
C PRO A 160 16.68 33.92 -13.16
N GLN A 161 16.48 34.12 -14.46
CA GLN A 161 15.41 33.45 -15.21
C GLN A 161 15.68 31.93 -15.28
N VAL A 162 14.66 31.14 -15.01
CA VAL A 162 14.76 29.68 -15.12
C VAL A 162 14.64 29.21 -16.56
N LEU A 163 15.32 28.11 -16.88
CA LEU A 163 15.20 27.45 -18.16
C LEU A 163 14.00 26.51 -18.13
N TYR A 164 13.13 26.60 -19.13
CA TYR A 164 12.02 25.68 -19.28
C TYR A 164 12.42 24.52 -20.17
N VAL A 165 12.18 23.29 -19.65
CA VAL A 165 12.43 22.04 -20.39
C VAL A 165 11.16 21.21 -20.35
N VAL A 166 10.57 20.96 -21.50
CA VAL A 166 9.38 20.10 -21.67
C VAL A 166 9.77 18.91 -22.53
N ASP A 167 9.57 17.70 -22.02
CA ASP A 167 9.94 16.44 -22.68
C ASP A 167 11.40 16.42 -23.20
N GLY A 168 12.32 16.98 -22.39
CA GLY A 168 13.74 17.06 -22.72
C GLY A 168 14.13 18.15 -23.73
N LYS A 169 13.18 18.98 -24.20
CA LYS A 169 13.43 20.10 -25.11
C LYS A 169 13.34 21.44 -24.41
N VAL A 170 14.29 22.32 -24.68
CA VAL A 170 14.24 23.71 -24.18
C VAL A 170 13.16 24.46 -24.92
N VAL A 171 12.28 25.13 -24.18
CA VAL A 171 11.20 25.96 -24.70
C VAL A 171 11.30 27.37 -24.15
N ALA A 172 10.87 28.34 -24.93
CA ALA A 172 10.92 29.76 -24.53
C ALA A 172 9.77 30.14 -23.58
N ASP A 173 8.65 29.43 -23.66
CA ASP A 173 7.43 29.68 -22.89
C ASP A 173 6.77 28.35 -22.55
N ILE A 174 6.05 28.30 -21.43
CA ILE A 174 5.31 27.13 -20.95
C ILE A 174 3.80 27.36 -20.86
N ALA A 175 3.28 28.47 -21.31
CA ALA A 175 1.84 28.79 -21.25
C ALA A 175 0.95 27.77 -22.00
N PHE A 176 1.52 27.03 -22.93
CA PHE A 176 0.82 25.98 -23.71
C PHE A 176 0.87 24.60 -23.08
N VAL A 177 1.54 24.42 -21.93
CA VAL A 177 1.66 23.15 -21.21
C VAL A 177 0.53 23.06 -20.19
N ALA A 178 -0.72 23.17 -20.61
CA ALA A 178 -1.90 23.06 -19.77
C ALA A 178 -2.75 21.85 -20.14
#